data_429d4abce664372d233287db81d537f2
#
_entry.id   429d4abce664372d233287db81d537f2
#
_cell.length_a   1.000
_cell.length_b   1.000
_cell.length_c   1.000
_cell.angle_alpha   90.00
_cell.angle_beta   90.00
_cell.angle_gamma   90.00
#
_symmetry.space_group_name_H-M   'P 1'
#
loop_
_entity.id
_entity.type
_entity.pdbx_description
1 polymer ?
#
loop_
_entity_poly.entity_id
_entity_poly.type
_entity_poly.pdbx_seq_one_letter_code
_entity_poly.pdbx_strand_id
1 'polypeptide(L)'
;MITYRQPIALDIPVLASYEKELFPYSPWSTAQFKEEFAGIPTTRFMSVAEDGNTIIGYCGVFLPAPGVEADVLTVAVLPAYRRQGIAREFISQIEAWSIDRGASAIMLEVEIANEGAIALYQSLGYQKISVRMDYYGPGKDAHVMRKDFS
;
A
#
# COMPACT_ATOMS: atom_id res chain seq x y z
N MET A 1 2.50 12.26 -18.01
CA MET A 1 1.18 12.04 -17.41
C MET A 1 1.18 10.73 -16.63
N ILE A 2 0.70 10.77 -15.42
CA ILE A 2 0.62 9.57 -14.58
C ILE A 2 -0.69 8.85 -14.86
N THR A 3 -0.62 7.56 -15.16
CA THR A 3 -1.78 6.69 -15.35
C THR A 3 -1.73 5.54 -14.38
N TYR A 4 -2.89 4.93 -14.12
CA TYR A 4 -3.05 3.85 -13.14
C TYR A 4 -3.68 2.64 -13.80
N ARG A 5 -3.22 1.45 -13.45
CA ARG A 5 -3.78 0.20 -13.95
C ARG A 5 -3.57 -0.96 -12.98
N GLN A 6 -4.31 -2.04 -13.20
CA GLN A 6 -4.07 -3.28 -12.49
C GLN A 6 -2.73 -3.88 -12.93
N PRO A 7 -1.93 -4.46 -12.00
CA PRO A 7 -0.68 -5.10 -12.38
C PRO A 7 -0.91 -6.40 -13.16
N ILE A 8 0.08 -6.77 -13.96
CA ILE A 8 0.13 -8.03 -14.71
C ILE A 8 1.41 -8.79 -14.33
N ALA A 9 1.45 -10.08 -14.66
CA ALA A 9 2.59 -10.94 -14.27
C ALA A 9 3.95 -10.39 -14.73
N LEU A 10 4.01 -9.75 -15.89
CA LEU A 10 5.24 -9.14 -16.40
C LEU A 10 5.77 -8.00 -15.53
N ASP A 11 4.95 -7.43 -14.67
CA ASP A 11 5.38 -6.36 -13.77
C ASP A 11 6.20 -6.88 -12.59
N ILE A 12 6.07 -8.16 -12.24
CA ILE A 12 6.64 -8.71 -11.00
C ILE A 12 8.14 -8.47 -10.86
N PRO A 13 8.99 -8.70 -11.87
CA PRO A 13 10.42 -8.42 -11.72
C PRO A 13 10.72 -6.96 -11.37
N VAL A 14 10.01 -6.02 -11.96
CA VAL A 14 10.18 -4.59 -11.69
C VAL A 14 9.73 -4.26 -10.25
N LEU A 15 8.57 -4.76 -9.84
CA LEU A 15 8.06 -4.53 -8.49
C LEU A 15 8.98 -5.13 -7.44
N ALA A 16 9.49 -6.34 -7.65
CA ALA A 16 10.43 -6.97 -6.73
C ALA A 16 11.74 -6.18 -6.64
N SER A 17 12.21 -5.61 -7.74
CA SER A 17 13.39 -4.75 -7.75
C SER A 17 13.16 -3.48 -6.91
N TYR A 18 12.00 -2.84 -7.06
CA TYR A 18 11.65 -1.67 -6.27
C TYR A 18 11.51 -1.99 -4.78
N GLU A 19 10.97 -3.17 -4.43
CA GLU A 19 10.88 -3.60 -3.04
C GLU A 19 12.23 -3.67 -2.37
N LYS A 20 13.23 -4.23 -3.03
CA LYS A 20 14.60 -4.31 -2.50
C LYS A 20 15.20 -2.94 -2.25
N GLU A 21 14.90 -1.98 -3.12
CA GLU A 21 15.42 -0.62 -3.02
C GLU A 21 14.70 0.17 -1.92
N LEU A 22 13.38 0.08 -1.86
CA LEU A 22 12.55 0.89 -0.97
C LEU A 22 12.38 0.28 0.43
N PHE A 23 12.40 -1.05 0.53
CA PHE A 23 12.16 -1.78 1.77
C PHE A 23 13.25 -2.83 2.02
N PRO A 24 14.51 -2.40 2.22
CA PRO A 24 15.66 -3.33 2.25
C PRO A 24 15.63 -4.35 3.38
N TYR A 25 14.91 -4.09 4.48
CA TYR A 25 14.84 -5.02 5.61
C TYR A 25 13.86 -6.16 5.38
N SER A 26 12.80 -5.94 4.61
CA SER A 26 11.76 -6.95 4.44
C SER A 26 11.08 -6.81 3.07
N PRO A 27 11.83 -6.91 1.97
CA PRO A 27 11.25 -6.76 0.63
C PRO A 27 10.43 -7.99 0.28
N TRP A 28 9.31 -7.78 -0.45
CA TRP A 28 8.59 -8.90 -1.03
C TRP A 28 9.43 -9.54 -2.14
N SER A 29 9.46 -10.86 -2.16
CA SER A 29 10.09 -11.63 -3.22
C SER A 29 9.16 -11.74 -4.44
N THR A 30 9.69 -12.24 -5.55
CA THR A 30 8.87 -12.55 -6.73
C THR A 30 7.79 -13.58 -6.38
N ALA A 31 8.09 -14.55 -5.54
CA ALA A 31 7.13 -15.56 -5.10
C ALA A 31 5.99 -14.94 -4.31
N GLN A 32 6.28 -13.98 -3.43
CA GLN A 32 5.27 -13.28 -2.65
C GLN A 32 4.35 -12.44 -3.55
N PHE A 33 4.91 -11.74 -4.55
CA PHE A 33 4.10 -11.02 -5.52
C PHE A 33 3.16 -11.96 -6.28
N LYS A 34 3.62 -13.14 -6.67
CA LYS A 34 2.78 -14.13 -7.36
C LYS A 34 1.62 -14.58 -6.46
N GLU A 35 1.89 -14.83 -5.17
CA GLU A 35 0.85 -15.19 -4.21
C GLU A 35 -0.19 -14.09 -4.07
N GLU A 36 0.26 -12.83 -3.94
CA GLU A 36 -0.66 -11.69 -3.81
C GLU A 36 -1.49 -11.49 -5.08
N PHE A 37 -0.88 -11.61 -6.24
CA PHE A 37 -1.59 -11.48 -7.52
C PHE A 37 -2.65 -12.56 -7.68
N ALA A 38 -2.42 -13.76 -7.16
CA ALA A 38 -3.39 -14.86 -7.23
C ALA A 38 -4.69 -14.54 -6.48
N GLY A 39 -4.65 -13.64 -5.51
CA GLY A 39 -5.82 -13.19 -4.75
C GLY A 39 -6.62 -12.07 -5.41
N ILE A 40 -6.15 -11.51 -6.53
CA ILE A 40 -6.85 -10.45 -7.26
C ILE A 40 -7.93 -11.08 -8.16
N PRO A 41 -9.15 -10.55 -8.19
CA PRO A 41 -9.71 -9.46 -7.37
C PRO A 41 -10.47 -9.93 -6.14
N THR A 42 -10.42 -11.20 -5.80
CA THR A 42 -11.28 -11.80 -4.77
C THR A 42 -11.03 -11.23 -3.37
N THR A 43 -9.79 -11.26 -2.92
CA THR A 43 -9.40 -10.79 -1.58
C THR A 43 -8.34 -9.70 -1.62
N ARG A 44 -7.80 -9.41 -2.78
CA ARG A 44 -6.76 -8.37 -2.97
C ARG A 44 -7.16 -7.42 -4.08
N PHE A 45 -6.78 -6.16 -3.89
CA PHE A 45 -6.73 -5.15 -4.94
C PHE A 45 -5.31 -4.61 -5.01
N MET A 46 -4.79 -4.46 -6.22
CA MET A 46 -3.49 -3.83 -6.45
C MET A 46 -3.57 -2.88 -7.63
N SER A 47 -2.77 -1.83 -7.58
CA SER A 47 -2.68 -0.83 -8.63
C SER A 47 -1.22 -0.47 -8.87
N VAL A 48 -0.87 -0.21 -10.12
CA VAL A 48 0.44 0.37 -10.47
C VAL A 48 0.22 1.73 -11.11
N ALA A 49 1.12 2.66 -10.82
CA ALA A 49 1.16 3.97 -11.44
C ALA A 49 2.29 4.00 -12.44
N GLU A 50 2.02 4.54 -13.62
CA GLU A 50 3.00 4.64 -14.70
C GLU A 50 3.16 6.08 -15.16
N ASP A 51 4.39 6.43 -15.48
CA ASP A 51 4.72 7.63 -16.23
C ASP A 51 5.21 7.18 -17.61
N GLY A 52 4.34 7.33 -18.62
CA GLY A 52 4.58 6.67 -19.91
C GLY A 52 4.57 5.16 -19.74
N ASN A 53 5.70 4.51 -20.08
CA ASN A 53 5.84 3.05 -19.94
C ASN A 53 6.64 2.63 -18.70
N THR A 54 6.92 3.57 -17.80
CA THR A 54 7.74 3.31 -16.61
C THR A 54 6.85 3.23 -15.38
N ILE A 55 6.90 2.11 -14.66
CA ILE A 55 6.21 1.98 -13.38
C ILE A 55 6.94 2.84 -12.36
N ILE A 56 6.21 3.74 -11.69
CA ILE A 56 6.79 4.68 -10.72
C ILE A 56 6.19 4.53 -9.33
N GLY A 57 5.24 3.64 -9.15
CA GLY A 57 4.65 3.34 -7.86
C GLY A 57 3.66 2.19 -7.95
N TYR A 58 3.31 1.65 -6.80
CA TYR A 58 2.34 0.55 -6.70
C TYR A 58 1.74 0.50 -5.30
N CYS A 59 0.59 -0.13 -5.19
CA CYS A 59 -0.07 -0.33 -3.90
C CYS A 59 -0.82 -1.65 -3.88
N GLY A 60 -1.18 -2.09 -2.68
CA GLY A 60 -2.01 -3.27 -2.50
C GLY A 60 -2.77 -3.24 -1.19
N VAL A 61 -3.91 -3.91 -1.16
CA VAL A 61 -4.76 -4.06 0.01
C VAL A 61 -5.37 -5.46 0.05
N PHE A 62 -5.58 -5.97 1.24
CA PHE A 62 -6.16 -7.27 1.50
C PHE A 62 -7.46 -7.12 2.31
N LEU A 63 -8.53 -7.78 1.84
CA LEU A 63 -9.78 -7.90 2.56
C LEU A 63 -10.25 -9.36 2.51
N PRO A 64 -10.17 -10.11 3.62
CA PRO A 64 -10.51 -11.54 3.60
C PRO A 64 -12.00 -11.81 3.44
N ALA A 65 -12.86 -10.92 3.93
CA ALA A 65 -14.32 -11.09 3.90
C ALA A 65 -15.02 -9.76 4.14
N PRO A 66 -16.28 -9.61 3.69
CA PRO A 66 -17.09 -8.44 4.07
C PRO A 66 -17.26 -8.36 5.59
N GLY A 67 -17.34 -7.16 6.13
CA GLY A 67 -17.61 -6.91 7.54
C GLY A 67 -16.37 -6.82 8.43
N VAL A 68 -15.20 -7.18 7.92
CA VAL A 68 -13.94 -7.06 8.67
C VAL A 68 -13.09 -5.91 8.17
N GLU A 69 -11.96 -5.66 8.82
CA GLU A 69 -11.02 -4.62 8.38
C GLU A 69 -10.26 -5.04 7.14
N ALA A 70 -10.01 -4.10 6.24
CA ALA A 70 -9.03 -4.24 5.17
C ALA A 70 -7.65 -3.85 5.69
N ASP A 71 -6.61 -4.51 5.19
CA ASP A 71 -5.22 -4.21 5.53
C ASP A 71 -4.49 -3.68 4.31
N VAL A 72 -3.94 -2.48 4.39
CA VAL A 72 -3.05 -1.96 3.36
C VAL A 72 -1.75 -2.77 3.43
N LEU A 73 -1.42 -3.42 2.33
CA LEU A 73 -0.24 -4.29 2.26
C LEU A 73 1.02 -3.49 1.94
N THR A 74 0.88 -2.53 1.02
CA THR A 74 2.00 -1.68 0.60
C THR A 74 1.47 -0.45 -0.11
N VAL A 75 2.19 0.66 0.04
CA VAL A 75 2.04 1.87 -0.78
C VAL A 75 3.47 2.36 -1.05
N ALA A 76 3.88 2.27 -2.29
CA ALA A 76 5.24 2.60 -2.70
C ALA A 76 5.22 3.60 -3.85
N VAL A 77 5.99 4.67 -3.71
CA VAL A 77 6.18 5.68 -4.75
C VAL A 77 7.67 5.95 -4.85
N LEU A 78 8.23 5.90 -6.05
CA LEU A 78 9.65 6.18 -6.25
C LEU A 78 9.96 7.61 -5.77
N PRO A 79 11.15 7.84 -5.17
CA PRO A 79 11.49 9.14 -4.60
C PRO A 79 11.31 10.32 -5.55
N ALA A 80 11.66 10.16 -6.83
CA ALA A 80 11.55 11.22 -7.83
C ALA A 80 10.09 11.63 -8.13
N TYR A 81 9.12 10.81 -7.74
CA TYR A 81 7.70 11.05 -8.03
C TYR A 81 6.88 11.36 -6.77
N ARG A 82 7.54 11.55 -5.64
CA ARG A 82 6.86 11.91 -4.38
C ARG A 82 6.31 13.34 -4.45
N ARG A 83 5.32 13.63 -3.58
CA ARG A 83 4.64 14.94 -3.48
C ARG A 83 3.88 15.34 -4.74
N GLN A 84 3.42 14.36 -5.51
CA GLN A 84 2.62 14.59 -6.71
C GLN A 84 1.20 14.01 -6.57
N GLY A 85 0.80 13.62 -5.36
CA GLY A 85 -0.52 13.07 -5.09
C GLY A 85 -0.71 11.61 -5.46
N ILE A 86 0.36 10.88 -5.78
CA ILE A 86 0.26 9.46 -6.20
C ILE A 86 -0.17 8.57 -5.03
N ALA A 87 0.43 8.73 -3.86
CA ALA A 87 0.03 7.98 -2.67
C ALA A 87 -1.42 8.29 -2.28
N ARG A 88 -1.84 9.53 -2.38
CA ARG A 88 -3.23 9.94 -2.12
C ARG A 88 -4.19 9.25 -3.10
N GLU A 89 -3.84 9.18 -4.36
CA GLU A 89 -4.64 8.49 -5.38
C GLU A 89 -4.72 6.99 -5.08
N PHE A 90 -3.61 6.36 -4.70
CA PHE A 90 -3.61 4.95 -4.30
C PHE A 90 -4.55 4.70 -3.12
N ILE A 91 -4.50 5.53 -2.09
CA ILE A 91 -5.39 5.38 -0.93
C ILE A 91 -6.85 5.56 -1.35
N SER A 92 -7.14 6.50 -2.23
CA SER A 92 -8.49 6.68 -2.78
C SER A 92 -9.00 5.41 -3.48
N GLN A 93 -8.16 4.78 -4.31
CA GLN A 93 -8.51 3.54 -4.99
C GLN A 93 -8.71 2.38 -4.00
N ILE A 94 -7.82 2.27 -3.01
CA ILE A 94 -7.92 1.25 -1.97
C ILE A 94 -9.22 1.41 -1.17
N GLU A 95 -9.56 2.63 -0.78
CA GLU A 95 -10.79 2.90 -0.03
C GLU A 95 -12.03 2.56 -0.84
N ALA A 96 -12.06 2.97 -2.10
CA ALA A 96 -13.20 2.68 -2.98
C ALA A 96 -13.42 1.17 -3.14
N TRP A 97 -12.36 0.42 -3.40
CA TRP A 97 -12.44 -1.04 -3.52
C TRP A 97 -12.89 -1.69 -2.21
N SER A 98 -12.35 -1.24 -1.09
CA SER A 98 -12.63 -1.81 0.23
C SER A 98 -14.08 -1.55 0.66
N ILE A 99 -14.55 -0.33 0.48
CA ILE A 99 -15.93 0.07 0.79
C ILE A 99 -16.91 -0.73 -0.06
N ASP A 100 -16.65 -0.84 -1.36
CA ASP A 100 -17.49 -1.59 -2.29
C ASP A 100 -17.65 -3.05 -1.87
N ARG A 101 -16.63 -3.62 -1.24
CA ARG A 101 -16.62 -5.01 -0.77
C ARG A 101 -17.03 -5.18 0.69
N GLY A 102 -17.49 -4.13 1.33
CA GLY A 102 -18.07 -4.20 2.67
C GLY A 102 -17.07 -4.17 3.82
N ALA A 103 -15.87 -3.62 3.61
CA ALA A 103 -14.91 -3.46 4.70
C ALA A 103 -15.47 -2.54 5.78
N SER A 104 -15.24 -2.89 7.06
CA SER A 104 -15.67 -2.07 8.20
C SER A 104 -14.70 -0.92 8.48
N ALA A 105 -13.45 -1.08 8.11
CA ALA A 105 -12.39 -0.12 8.35
C ALA A 105 -11.19 -0.44 7.45
N ILE A 106 -10.22 0.46 7.40
CA ILE A 106 -8.91 0.21 6.80
C ILE A 106 -7.84 0.42 7.86
N MET A 107 -6.89 -0.50 7.90
CA MET A 107 -5.70 -0.43 8.76
C MET A 107 -4.45 -0.39 7.91
N LEU A 108 -3.44 0.32 8.39
CA LEU A 108 -2.13 0.37 7.76
C LEU A 108 -1.03 0.53 8.79
N GLU A 109 0.19 0.18 8.41
CA GLU A 109 1.39 0.46 9.19
C GLU A 109 2.22 1.50 8.43
N VAL A 110 2.84 2.41 9.16
CA VAL A 110 3.73 3.43 8.60
C VAL A 110 4.91 3.62 9.54
N GLU A 111 6.11 3.69 8.99
CA GLU A 111 7.31 3.91 9.79
C GLU A 111 7.21 5.24 10.54
N ILE A 112 7.55 5.24 11.83
CA ILE A 112 7.43 6.43 12.69
C ILE A 112 8.27 7.59 12.13
N ALA A 113 9.42 7.28 11.52
CA ALA A 113 10.28 8.30 10.93
C ALA A 113 9.69 8.93 9.65
N ASN A 114 8.67 8.31 9.05
CA ASN A 114 8.06 8.81 7.80
C ASN A 114 6.96 9.83 8.11
N GLU A 115 7.38 11.03 8.53
CA GLU A 115 6.45 12.09 8.93
C GLU A 115 5.53 12.55 7.80
N GLY A 116 6.04 12.57 6.58
CA GLY A 116 5.25 12.97 5.42
C GLY A 116 4.09 12.02 5.14
N ALA A 117 4.32 10.72 5.22
CA ALA A 117 3.27 9.72 5.03
C ALA A 117 2.25 9.79 6.17
N ILE A 118 2.72 9.92 7.41
CA ILE A 118 1.82 10.04 8.58
C ILE A 118 0.90 11.25 8.41
N ALA A 119 1.45 12.40 8.02
CA ALA A 119 0.66 13.61 7.80
C ALA A 119 -0.38 13.40 6.70
N LEU A 120 -0.01 12.73 5.61
CA LEU A 120 -0.94 12.40 4.53
C LEU A 120 -2.09 11.54 5.07
N TYR A 121 -1.79 10.45 5.75
CA TYR A 121 -2.83 9.55 6.27
C TYR A 121 -3.72 10.24 7.28
N GLN A 122 -3.16 11.07 8.16
CA GLN A 122 -3.98 11.86 9.09
C GLN A 122 -4.91 12.82 8.36
N SER A 123 -4.43 13.46 7.28
CA SER A 123 -5.27 14.35 6.47
C SER A 123 -6.42 13.61 5.78
N LEU A 124 -6.27 12.30 5.59
CA LEU A 124 -7.30 11.44 4.98
C LEU A 124 -8.21 10.78 6.01
N GLY A 125 -8.04 11.08 7.29
CA GLY A 125 -8.91 10.59 8.35
C GLY A 125 -8.40 9.37 9.11
N TYR A 126 -7.16 8.97 8.89
CA TYR A 126 -6.54 7.86 9.62
C TYR A 126 -6.04 8.35 10.99
N GLN A 127 -6.22 7.53 12.02
CA GLN A 127 -5.79 7.82 13.38
C GLN A 127 -4.80 6.78 13.86
N LYS A 128 -3.79 7.21 14.61
CA LYS A 128 -2.83 6.31 15.25
C LYS A 128 -3.55 5.54 16.37
N ILE A 129 -3.44 4.20 16.35
CA ILE A 129 -4.08 3.36 17.35
C ILE A 129 -3.08 2.52 18.17
N SER A 130 -1.90 2.23 17.64
CA SER A 130 -0.87 1.48 18.35
C SER A 130 0.48 1.62 17.67
N VAL A 131 1.50 0.99 18.26
CA VAL A 131 2.86 0.96 17.72
C VAL A 131 3.30 -0.50 17.63
N ARG A 132 3.92 -0.87 16.51
CA ARG A 132 4.56 -2.17 16.32
C ARG A 132 6.07 -1.97 16.32
N MET A 133 6.72 -2.53 17.36
CA MET A 133 8.17 -2.41 17.54
C MET A 133 8.91 -3.19 16.44
N ASP A 134 9.96 -2.58 15.91
CA ASP A 134 10.86 -3.19 14.92
C ASP A 134 10.16 -3.76 13.66
N TYR A 135 8.99 -3.23 13.33
CA TYR A 135 8.18 -3.73 12.19
C TYR A 135 8.93 -3.65 10.86
N TYR A 136 9.69 -2.57 10.65
CA TYR A 136 10.46 -2.34 9.42
C TYR A 136 11.95 -2.69 9.57
N GLY A 137 12.34 -3.29 10.70
CA GLY A 137 13.71 -3.65 11.01
C GLY A 137 14.12 -3.15 12.38
N PRO A 138 15.33 -3.51 12.88
CA PRO A 138 15.80 -3.12 14.20
C PRO A 138 15.75 -1.59 14.40
N GLY A 139 15.04 -1.14 15.44
CA GLY A 139 14.87 0.27 15.75
C GLY A 139 13.95 1.04 14.81
N LYS A 140 13.26 0.35 13.89
CA LYS A 140 12.36 0.96 12.92
C LYS A 140 10.91 0.58 13.20
N ASP A 141 10.34 1.28 14.18
CA ASP A 141 8.97 1.04 14.63
C ASP A 141 7.95 1.62 13.67
N ALA A 142 6.74 1.05 13.69
CA ALA A 142 5.61 1.51 12.90
C ALA A 142 4.49 2.02 13.79
N HIS A 143 3.84 3.09 13.36
CA HIS A 143 2.49 3.40 13.82
C HIS A 143 1.51 2.51 13.09
N VAL A 144 0.57 1.91 13.83
CA VAL A 144 -0.62 1.30 13.24
C VAL A 144 -1.68 2.40 13.20
N MET A 145 -2.24 2.62 12.02
CA MET A 145 -3.26 3.64 11.81
C MET A 145 -4.54 3.00 11.28
N ARG A 146 -5.68 3.61 11.60
CA ARG A 146 -7.00 3.08 11.27
C ARG A 146 -7.94 4.19 10.82
N LYS A 147 -8.77 3.87 9.83
CA LYS A 147 -9.90 4.71 9.42
C LYS A 147 -11.14 3.84 9.39
N ASP A 148 -12.13 4.18 10.20
CA ASP A 148 -13.40 3.47 10.23
C ASP A 148 -14.32 3.95 9.11
N PHE A 149 -15.09 3.02 8.56
CA PHE A 149 -16.17 3.32 7.62
C PHE A 149 -17.48 3.18 8.37
N SER A 150 -18.21 4.23 8.44
CA SER A 150 -19.49 4.23 9.16
C SER A 150 -20.66 3.83 8.26
#